data_d4dbe0c06e54581718abac480d12d990
#
_entry.id   d4dbe0c06e54581718abac480d12d990
#
_cell.length_a   1.000
_cell.length_b   1.000
_cell.length_c   1.000
_cell.angle_alpha   90.00
_cell.angle_beta   90.00
_cell.angle_gamma   90.00
#
_symmetry.space_group_name_H-M   'P 1'
#
loop_
_entity.id
_entity.type
_entity.pdbx_description
1 polymer ?
#
loop_
_entity_poly.entity_id
_entity_poly.type
_entity_poly.pdbx_seq_one_letter_code
_entity_poly.pdbx_strand_id
1 'polypeptide(L)'
;MIYFDNAATTPLDEIAIDALKEYGVEKFFNPSALYREALENTKTLNAARENILKIMHGDGDFIFTASGTEADNMAIYGVKKPKNARIIVSAS
;
A
#
# COMPACT_ATOMS: atom_id res chain seq x y z
N MET A 1 -22.71 17.68 11.45
CA MET A 1 -22.13 16.60 12.29
C MET A 1 -20.64 16.88 12.46
N ILE A 2 -20.11 16.79 13.66
CA ILE A 2 -18.66 16.88 13.89
C ILE A 2 -18.14 15.44 13.99
N TYR A 3 -17.17 15.09 13.15
CA TYR A 3 -16.62 13.73 13.09
C TYR A 3 -15.24 13.68 13.79
N PHE A 4 -15.11 12.86 14.82
CA PHE A 4 -13.89 12.73 15.64
C PHE A 4 -13.24 11.34 15.58
N ASP A 5 -13.68 10.46 14.69
CA ASP A 5 -13.18 9.08 14.60
C ASP A 5 -12.28 8.86 13.37
N ASN A 6 -11.41 9.82 13.09
CA ASN A 6 -10.49 9.72 11.94
C ASN A 6 -9.47 8.58 12.06
N ALA A 7 -9.29 8.02 13.25
CA ALA A 7 -8.48 6.82 13.43
C ALA A 7 -9.12 5.56 12.83
N ALA A 8 -10.46 5.51 12.81
CA ALA A 8 -11.18 4.39 12.20
C ALA A 8 -11.22 4.50 10.67
N THR A 9 -11.54 5.70 10.15
CA THR A 9 -11.59 5.98 8.71
C THR A 9 -11.59 7.47 8.45
N THR A 10 -11.19 7.86 7.24
CA THR A 10 -11.28 9.22 6.73
C THR A 10 -11.98 9.23 5.38
N PRO A 11 -12.62 10.35 4.98
CA PRO A 11 -13.09 10.50 3.60
C PRO A 11 -11.91 10.43 2.63
N LEU A 12 -12.18 9.94 1.43
CA LEU A 12 -11.20 9.99 0.35
C LEU A 12 -10.95 11.44 -0.09
N ASP A 13 -9.70 11.76 -0.33
CA ASP A 13 -9.31 13.01 -0.98
C ASP A 13 -9.80 13.02 -2.45
N GLU A 14 -10.15 14.20 -2.97
CA GLU A 14 -10.63 14.35 -4.35
C GLU A 14 -9.60 13.84 -5.38
N ILE A 15 -8.31 14.06 -5.13
CA ILE A 15 -7.22 13.57 -5.99
C ILE A 15 -7.22 12.02 -6.00
N ALA A 16 -7.47 11.39 -4.86
CA ALA A 16 -7.57 9.93 -4.78
C ALA A 16 -8.80 9.39 -5.52
N ILE A 17 -9.93 10.10 -5.44
CA ILE A 17 -11.17 9.75 -6.19
C ILE A 17 -10.92 9.83 -7.69
N ASP A 18 -10.26 10.87 -8.17
CA ASP A 18 -9.95 11.03 -9.60
C ASP A 18 -8.99 9.95 -10.10
N ALA A 19 -7.97 9.60 -9.31
CA ALA A 19 -7.08 8.48 -9.61
C ALA A 19 -7.84 7.14 -9.67
N LEU A 20 -8.79 6.91 -8.74
CA LEU A 20 -9.64 5.70 -8.78
C LEU A 20 -10.49 5.63 -10.06
N LYS A 21 -11.03 6.75 -10.53
CA LYS A 21 -11.76 6.79 -11.80
C LYS A 21 -10.84 6.51 -12.98
N GLU A 22 -9.68 7.18 -13.03
CA GLU A 22 -8.71 7.03 -14.10
C GLU A 22 -8.24 5.58 -14.23
N TYR A 23 -7.76 4.97 -13.14
CA TYR A 23 -7.19 3.61 -13.17
C TYR A 23 -8.22 2.50 -13.00
N GLY A 24 -9.42 2.80 -12.53
CA GLY A 24 -10.51 1.84 -12.44
C GLY A 24 -11.39 1.74 -13.68
N VAL A 25 -11.44 2.79 -14.50
CA VAL A 25 -12.34 2.86 -15.67
C VAL A 25 -11.58 3.05 -16.99
N GLU A 26 -10.67 4.01 -17.06
CA GLU A 26 -10.00 4.38 -18.31
C GLU A 26 -8.71 3.57 -18.53
N LYS A 27 -7.88 3.43 -17.51
CA LYS A 27 -6.58 2.75 -17.52
C LYS A 27 -6.59 1.44 -16.70
N PHE A 28 -7.68 0.70 -16.75
CA PHE A 28 -7.92 -0.52 -15.93
C PHE A 28 -7.04 -1.71 -16.27
N PHE A 29 -6.07 -1.56 -17.14
CA PHE A 29 -5.22 -2.63 -17.64
C PHE A 29 -4.38 -3.27 -16.55
N ASN A 30 -4.33 -4.60 -16.53
CA ASN A 30 -3.58 -5.36 -15.54
C ASN A 30 -2.06 -5.09 -15.68
N PRO A 31 -1.39 -4.53 -14.65
CA PRO A 31 0.03 -4.22 -14.72
C PRO A 31 0.94 -5.45 -14.94
N SER A 32 0.44 -6.66 -14.69
CA SER A 32 1.20 -7.91 -14.93
C SER A 32 1.17 -8.40 -16.38
N ALA A 33 0.40 -7.76 -17.24
CA ALA A 33 0.34 -8.13 -18.65
C ALA A 33 1.47 -7.46 -19.45
N LEU A 34 1.74 -7.98 -20.66
CA LEU A 34 2.90 -7.57 -21.46
C LEU A 34 2.57 -6.59 -22.61
N TYR A 35 1.30 -6.24 -22.80
CA TYR A 35 0.92 -5.26 -23.81
C TYR A 35 1.19 -3.83 -23.34
N ARG A 36 1.23 -2.88 -24.26
CA ARG A 36 1.70 -1.50 -24.06
C ARG A 36 0.99 -0.78 -22.92
N GLU A 37 -0.33 -0.82 -22.87
CA GLU A 37 -1.13 -0.12 -21.85
C GLU A 37 -0.89 -0.67 -20.45
N ALA A 38 -0.69 -1.98 -20.34
CA ALA A 38 -0.32 -2.64 -19.08
C ALA A 38 1.07 -2.24 -18.60
N LEU A 39 2.03 -2.12 -19.52
CA LEU A 39 3.39 -1.66 -19.19
C LEU A 39 3.41 -0.21 -18.71
N GLU A 40 2.54 0.65 -19.23
CA GLU A 40 2.37 2.02 -18.72
C GLU A 40 1.85 2.02 -17.28
N ASN A 41 0.86 1.19 -16.96
CA ASN A 41 0.37 1.02 -15.60
C ASN A 41 1.46 0.48 -14.65
N THR A 42 2.29 -0.45 -15.11
CA THR A 42 3.44 -0.96 -14.35
C THR A 42 4.42 0.16 -13.98
N LYS A 43 4.74 1.04 -14.93
CA LYS A 43 5.62 2.19 -14.69
C LYS A 43 5.02 3.14 -13.65
N THR A 44 3.74 3.44 -13.76
CA THR A 44 3.03 4.30 -12.82
C THR A 44 3.03 3.70 -11.40
N LEU A 45 2.76 2.40 -11.29
CA LEU A 45 2.77 1.70 -10.01
C LEU A 45 4.17 1.70 -9.37
N ASN A 46 5.22 1.50 -10.16
CA ASN A 46 6.59 1.55 -9.67
C ASN A 46 6.99 2.96 -9.22
N ALA A 47 6.61 3.99 -9.98
CA ALA A 47 6.83 5.38 -9.59
C ALA A 47 6.11 5.73 -8.27
N ALA A 48 4.90 5.21 -8.05
CA ALA A 48 4.17 5.38 -6.79
C ALA A 48 4.93 4.74 -5.62
N ARG A 49 5.46 3.50 -5.78
CA ARG A 49 6.29 2.83 -4.77
C ARG A 49 7.52 3.66 -4.40
N GLU A 50 8.24 4.13 -5.40
CA GLU A 50 9.45 4.95 -5.19
C GLU A 50 9.12 6.26 -4.47
N ASN A 51 8.03 6.92 -4.83
CA ASN A 51 7.61 8.16 -4.19
C ASN A 51 7.23 7.95 -2.72
N ILE A 52 6.51 6.88 -2.39
CA ILE A 52 6.18 6.54 -1.01
C ILE A 52 7.44 6.25 -0.20
N LEU A 53 8.37 5.46 -0.73
CA LEU A 53 9.65 5.19 -0.08
C LEU A 53 10.45 6.46 0.19
N LYS A 54 10.49 7.40 -0.75
CA LYS A 54 11.14 8.71 -0.56
C LYS A 54 10.50 9.52 0.57
N ILE A 55 9.17 9.57 0.62
CA ILE A 55 8.41 10.28 1.67
C ILE A 55 8.68 9.66 3.04
N MET A 56 8.78 8.33 3.10
CA MET A 56 9.04 7.59 4.34
C MET A 56 10.53 7.52 4.71
N HIS A 57 11.42 8.12 3.90
CA HIS A 57 12.87 7.99 4.05
C HIS A 57 13.34 6.52 4.15
N GLY A 58 12.64 5.63 3.44
CA GLY A 58 12.95 4.20 3.39
C GLY A 58 13.98 3.86 2.31
N ASP A 59 14.74 2.80 2.54
CA ASP A 59 15.78 2.29 1.64
C ASP A 59 15.52 0.85 1.15
N GLY A 60 14.39 0.27 1.55
CA GLY A 60 13.97 -1.09 1.16
C GLY A 60 12.99 -1.11 -0.01
N ASP A 61 12.21 -2.18 -0.07
CA ASP A 61 11.13 -2.35 -1.03
C ASP A 61 9.78 -1.93 -0.41
N PHE A 62 8.91 -1.35 -1.22
CA PHE A 62 7.56 -1.03 -0.83
C PHE A 62 6.57 -2.01 -1.46
N ILE A 63 5.76 -2.66 -0.63
CA ILE A 63 4.78 -3.66 -1.05
C ILE A 63 3.37 -3.14 -0.74
N PHE A 64 2.52 -3.06 -1.75
CA PHE A 64 1.09 -2.81 -1.57
C PHE A 64 0.40 -4.08 -1.07
N THR A 65 -0.46 -3.94 -0.07
CA THR A 65 -1.29 -5.01 0.48
C THR A 65 -2.77 -4.64 0.36
N ALA A 66 -3.65 -5.62 0.44
CA ALA A 66 -5.10 -5.40 0.37
C ALA A 66 -5.66 -4.73 1.64
N SER A 67 -4.94 -4.80 2.76
CA SER A 67 -5.39 -4.26 4.05
C SER A 67 -4.23 -4.08 5.02
N GLY A 68 -4.43 -3.27 6.05
CA GLY A 68 -3.51 -3.17 7.18
C GLY A 68 -3.29 -4.50 7.89
N THR A 69 -4.33 -5.32 8.03
CA THR A 69 -4.23 -6.68 8.61
C THR A 69 -3.26 -7.56 7.81
N GLU A 70 -3.31 -7.51 6.48
CA GLU A 70 -2.35 -8.24 5.65
C GLU A 70 -0.94 -7.72 5.85
N ALA A 71 -0.75 -6.39 5.88
CA ALA A 71 0.55 -5.76 6.10
C ALA A 71 1.15 -6.17 7.46
N ASP A 72 0.37 -6.14 8.53
CA ASP A 72 0.79 -6.53 9.87
C ASP A 72 1.19 -8.01 9.93
N ASN A 73 0.39 -8.89 9.36
CA ASN A 73 0.73 -10.31 9.30
C ASN A 73 2.00 -10.56 8.48
N MET A 74 2.15 -9.87 7.34
CA MET A 74 3.32 -9.96 6.50
C MET A 74 4.59 -9.52 7.26
N ALA A 75 4.51 -8.43 8.04
CA ALA A 75 5.61 -7.97 8.87
C ALA A 75 5.95 -8.97 9.98
N ILE A 76 4.95 -9.47 10.71
CA ILE A 76 5.15 -10.38 11.85
C ILE A 76 5.71 -11.74 11.39
N TYR A 77 5.18 -12.32 10.33
CA TYR A 77 5.59 -13.62 9.83
C TYR A 77 6.83 -13.57 8.93
N GLY A 78 7.03 -12.46 8.21
CA GLY A 78 8.13 -12.29 7.25
C GLY A 78 9.49 -12.00 7.91
N VAL A 79 9.51 -11.44 9.12
CA VAL A 79 10.76 -11.14 9.81
C VAL A 79 11.50 -12.42 10.21
N LYS A 80 12.76 -12.54 9.82
CA LYS A 80 13.64 -13.63 10.28
C LYS A 80 13.82 -13.53 11.80
N LYS A 81 13.38 -14.55 12.51
CA LYS A 81 13.46 -14.64 13.97
C LYS A 81 14.58 -15.60 14.39
N PRO A 82 15.45 -15.24 15.33
CA PRO A 82 16.35 -16.18 15.96
C PRO A 82 15.56 -17.31 16.63
N LYS A 83 16.20 -18.48 16.84
CA LYS A 83 15.53 -19.68 17.37
C LYS A 83 14.81 -19.45 18.72
N ASN A 84 15.29 -18.47 19.53
CA ASN A 84 14.74 -18.12 20.84
C ASN A 84 14.08 -16.72 20.86
N ALA A 85 13.63 -16.20 19.70
CA ALA A 85 12.97 -14.91 19.63
C ALA A 85 11.65 -14.92 20.40
N ARG A 86 11.35 -13.80 21.06
CA ARG A 86 10.06 -13.56 21.72
C ARG A 86 9.34 -12.44 20.98
N ILE A 87 8.04 -12.58 20.85
CA ILE A 87 7.17 -11.50 20.37
C ILE A 87 6.51 -10.91 21.61
N ILE A 88 6.71 -9.61 21.82
CA ILE A 88 6.13 -8.89 22.95
C ILE A 88 4.99 -8.03 22.42
N VAL A 89 3.83 -8.14 23.02
CA VAL A 89 2.63 -7.36 22.69
C VAL A 89 2.14 -6.64 23.94
N SER A 90 1.45 -5.51 23.75
CA SER A 90 0.76 -4.84 24.86
C SER A 90 -0.41 -5.69 25.34
N ALA A 91 -0.76 -5.58 26.62
CA ALA A 91 -1.92 -6.26 27.21
C ALA A 91 -3.20 -5.39 27.20
N SER A 92 -3.18 -4.29 26.46
CA SER A 92 -4.30 -3.34 26.33
C SER A 92 -5.40 -3.86 25.42
#